data_609ce6ba7902fd9f26f56cbb8143bb29
#
_entry.id   609ce6ba7902fd9f26f56cbb8143bb29
#
_cell.length_a   1.000
_cell.length_b   1.000
_cell.length_c   1.000
_cell.angle_alpha   90.00
_cell.angle_beta   90.00
_cell.angle_gamma   90.00
#
_symmetry.space_group_name_H-M   'P 1'
#
loop_
_entity.id
_entity.type
_entity.pdbx_description
1 polymer ?
#
loop_
_entity_poly.entity_id
_entity_poly.type
_entity_poly.pdbx_seq_one_letter_code
_entity_poly.pdbx_strand_id
1 'polypeptide(L)'
;MNRSAVMIAAIASFGSCALLAQSANPVIAEQKPTYTGVKNNLIKAAEKMPEDAYSFKPTPDVQSFGQRIAHIANQIGTCSSLTGERKQSDANNKTAKADLVAALKASFDACDAAWDSMNEKTAMEMVAGRGGQRTKLSVLIGNTTHDVEMYGYLSVYLRLKGVVPPSSDRN
;
A
#
# COMPACT_ATOMS: atom_id res chain seq x y z
N MET A 1 -74.47 -40.09 -2.40
CA MET A 1 -73.88 -39.13 -3.34
C MET A 1 -72.79 -38.38 -2.60
N ASN A 2 -71.51 -38.86 -2.73
CA ASN A 2 -70.37 -38.30 -2.03
C ASN A 2 -69.62 -37.35 -3.03
N ARG A 3 -69.52 -36.08 -2.66
CA ARG A 3 -68.69 -35.11 -3.35
C ARG A 3 -67.37 -34.94 -2.61
N SER A 4 -66.36 -35.58 -3.11
CA SER A 4 -64.96 -35.36 -2.65
C SER A 4 -64.43 -34.01 -3.13
N ALA A 5 -64.11 -33.12 -2.21
CA ALA A 5 -63.44 -31.87 -2.52
C ALA A 5 -61.91 -32.11 -2.58
N VAL A 6 -61.35 -31.88 -3.74
CA VAL A 6 -59.87 -31.91 -3.93
C VAL A 6 -59.32 -30.53 -3.57
N MET A 7 -58.57 -30.48 -2.47
CA MET A 7 -57.75 -29.29 -2.10
C MET A 7 -56.47 -29.31 -2.91
N ILE A 8 -56.30 -28.30 -3.77
CA ILE A 8 -55.02 -28.03 -4.46
C ILE A 8 -54.18 -27.10 -3.57
N ALA A 9 -53.16 -27.67 -2.96
CA ALA A 9 -52.16 -26.88 -2.23
C ALA A 9 -51.19 -26.22 -3.22
N ALA A 10 -51.25 -24.91 -3.36
CA ALA A 10 -50.28 -24.11 -4.12
C ALA A 10 -48.98 -23.94 -3.30
N ILE A 11 -47.93 -24.62 -3.73
CA ILE A 11 -46.60 -24.47 -3.15
C ILE A 11 -46.00 -23.21 -3.77
N ALA A 12 -45.96 -22.10 -3.01
CA ALA A 12 -45.24 -20.88 -3.37
C ALA A 12 -43.73 -21.11 -3.14
N SER A 13 -42.98 -21.40 -4.21
CA SER A 13 -41.55 -21.46 -4.16
C SER A 13 -40.99 -20.04 -4.04
N PHE A 14 -40.61 -19.63 -2.83
CA PHE A 14 -39.79 -18.44 -2.63
C PHE A 14 -38.39 -18.75 -3.15
N GLY A 15 -38.12 -18.30 -4.36
CA GLY A 15 -36.78 -18.26 -4.92
C GLY A 15 -35.92 -17.30 -4.06
N SER A 16 -35.05 -17.88 -3.23
CA SER A 16 -33.99 -17.09 -2.55
C SER A 16 -33.09 -16.52 -3.62
N CYS A 17 -33.27 -15.23 -3.94
CA CYS A 17 -32.28 -14.44 -4.66
C CYS A 17 -31.05 -14.35 -3.73
N ALA A 18 -30.10 -15.26 -3.89
CA ALA A 18 -28.77 -15.07 -3.32
C ALA A 18 -28.22 -13.78 -3.91
N LEU A 19 -28.17 -12.70 -3.11
CA LEU A 19 -27.33 -11.55 -3.41
C LEU A 19 -25.92 -12.12 -3.56
N LEU A 20 -25.46 -12.26 -4.80
CA LEU A 20 -24.04 -12.44 -5.09
C LEU A 20 -23.36 -11.19 -4.52
N ALA A 21 -22.71 -11.35 -3.36
CA ALA A 21 -21.82 -10.32 -2.86
C ALA A 21 -20.89 -9.99 -4.03
N GLN A 22 -20.95 -8.73 -4.49
CA GLN A 22 -20.10 -8.22 -5.55
C GLN A 22 -18.67 -8.55 -5.14
N SER A 23 -18.04 -9.49 -5.85
CA SER A 23 -16.67 -9.91 -5.56
C SER A 23 -15.80 -8.67 -5.67
N ALA A 24 -15.10 -8.34 -4.59
CA ALA A 24 -14.12 -7.26 -4.60
C ALA A 24 -13.23 -7.45 -5.84
N ASN A 25 -12.96 -6.36 -6.55
CA ASN A 25 -12.10 -6.39 -7.76
C ASN A 25 -10.86 -7.25 -7.46
N PRO A 26 -10.64 -8.38 -8.17
CA PRO A 26 -9.61 -9.35 -7.83
C PRO A 26 -8.21 -8.72 -7.83
N VAL A 27 -7.96 -7.74 -8.72
CA VAL A 27 -6.67 -7.04 -8.78
C VAL A 27 -6.43 -6.22 -7.50
N ILE A 28 -7.46 -5.55 -6.97
CA ILE A 28 -7.35 -4.81 -5.70
C ILE A 28 -7.09 -5.80 -4.56
N ALA A 29 -7.85 -6.90 -4.52
CA ALA A 29 -7.74 -7.91 -3.47
C ALA A 29 -6.35 -8.59 -3.45
N GLU A 30 -5.71 -8.77 -4.61
CA GLU A 30 -4.38 -9.36 -4.73
C GLU A 30 -3.25 -8.34 -4.48
N GLN A 31 -3.40 -7.09 -4.92
CA GLN A 31 -2.34 -6.08 -4.82
C GLN A 31 -2.25 -5.43 -3.45
N LYS A 32 -3.35 -5.25 -2.73
CA LYS A 32 -3.35 -4.64 -1.41
C LYS A 32 -2.55 -5.43 -0.36
N PRO A 33 -2.59 -6.78 -0.28
CA PRO A 33 -1.68 -7.55 0.56
C PRO A 33 -0.20 -7.36 0.22
N THR A 34 0.15 -7.27 -1.07
CA THR A 34 1.52 -7.00 -1.54
C THR A 34 2.01 -5.63 -1.02
N TYR A 35 1.18 -4.59 -1.19
CA TYR A 35 1.44 -3.27 -0.63
C TYR A 35 1.62 -3.33 0.89
N THR A 36 0.72 -3.99 1.62
CA THR A 36 0.80 -4.12 3.09
C THR A 36 2.09 -4.81 3.52
N GLY A 37 2.50 -5.85 2.83
CA GLY A 37 3.74 -6.57 3.10
C GLY A 37 4.98 -5.69 2.95
N VAL A 38 5.08 -4.95 1.84
CA VAL A 38 6.25 -4.08 1.60
C VAL A 38 6.25 -2.87 2.53
N LYS A 39 5.09 -2.26 2.82
CA LYS A 39 4.94 -1.20 3.83
C LYS A 39 5.52 -1.63 5.18
N ASN A 40 5.08 -2.79 5.67
CA ASN A 40 5.55 -3.31 6.96
C ASN A 40 7.06 -3.56 6.96
N ASN A 41 7.60 -4.08 5.87
CA ASN A 41 9.03 -4.30 5.74
C ASN A 41 9.81 -2.98 5.71
N LEU A 42 9.33 -1.95 5.03
CA LEU A 42 9.98 -0.64 4.95
C LEU A 42 9.99 0.08 6.31
N ILE A 43 8.85 0.08 7.03
CA ILE A 43 8.77 0.66 8.36
C ILE A 43 9.73 -0.07 9.32
N LYS A 44 9.68 -1.41 9.36
CA LYS A 44 10.58 -2.22 10.20
C LYS A 44 12.06 -2.02 9.82
N ALA A 45 12.38 -1.90 8.53
CA ALA A 45 13.74 -1.62 8.07
C ALA A 45 14.25 -0.28 8.61
N ALA A 46 13.43 0.77 8.53
CA ALA A 46 13.75 2.08 9.08
C ALA A 46 13.94 2.02 10.61
N GLU A 47 13.07 1.30 11.33
CA GLU A 47 13.17 1.15 12.78
C GLU A 47 14.37 0.32 13.23
N LYS A 48 14.72 -0.73 12.50
CA LYS A 48 15.85 -1.63 12.85
C LYS A 48 17.22 -1.03 12.60
N MET A 49 17.37 -0.14 11.60
CA MET A 49 18.66 0.49 11.31
C MET A 49 19.11 1.33 12.52
N PRO A 50 20.33 1.16 13.05
CA PRO A 50 20.89 2.02 14.09
C PRO A 50 20.92 3.50 13.65
N GLU A 51 20.72 4.41 14.58
CA GLU A 51 20.63 5.85 14.28
C GLU A 51 21.91 6.40 13.66
N ASP A 52 23.07 5.99 14.18
CA ASP A 52 24.39 6.37 13.67
C ASP A 52 24.65 5.86 12.24
N ALA A 53 23.89 4.86 11.79
CA ALA A 53 23.98 4.31 10.45
C ALA A 53 23.03 4.99 9.44
N TYR A 54 22.24 5.99 9.85
CA TYR A 54 21.36 6.71 8.91
C TYR A 54 22.12 7.54 7.88
N SER A 55 23.34 7.99 8.21
CA SER A 55 24.24 8.67 7.28
C SER A 55 25.03 7.73 6.38
N PHE A 56 24.98 6.42 6.61
CA PHE A 56 25.75 5.43 5.88
C PHE A 56 25.39 5.37 4.40
N LYS A 57 26.43 5.36 3.55
CA LYS A 57 26.39 5.15 2.10
C LYS A 57 27.26 3.95 1.74
N PRO A 58 26.79 2.97 0.95
CA PRO A 58 27.63 1.90 0.42
C PRO A 58 28.79 2.40 -0.45
N THR A 59 28.52 3.42 -1.27
CA THR A 59 29.49 4.15 -2.10
C THR A 59 29.18 5.64 -2.07
N PRO A 60 30.15 6.53 -2.40
CA PRO A 60 29.92 7.97 -2.42
C PRO A 60 28.77 8.43 -3.33
N ASP A 61 28.56 7.73 -4.45
CA ASP A 61 27.62 8.10 -5.51
C ASP A 61 26.16 7.76 -5.22
N VAL A 62 25.90 6.99 -4.16
CA VAL A 62 24.52 6.60 -3.79
C VAL A 62 24.01 7.44 -2.62
N GLN A 63 22.69 7.49 -2.50
CA GLN A 63 22.04 8.13 -1.36
C GLN A 63 22.37 7.41 -0.05
N SER A 64 22.39 8.15 1.07
CA SER A 64 22.49 7.53 2.39
C SER A 64 21.18 6.76 2.73
N PHE A 65 21.26 5.91 3.76
CA PHE A 65 20.08 5.21 4.26
C PHE A 65 18.95 6.19 4.61
N GLY A 66 19.24 7.24 5.37
CA GLY A 66 18.25 8.27 5.73
C GLY A 66 17.68 9.01 4.53
N GLN A 67 18.51 9.32 3.54
CA GLN A 67 18.05 9.95 2.28
C GLN A 67 17.09 9.02 1.50
N ARG A 68 17.31 7.70 1.54
CA ARG A 68 16.38 6.73 0.95
C ARG A 68 15.07 6.68 1.70
N ILE A 69 15.09 6.73 3.04
CA ILE A 69 13.86 6.83 3.85
C ILE A 69 13.09 8.10 3.52
N ALA A 70 13.77 9.26 3.42
CA ALA A 70 13.16 10.53 3.01
C ALA A 70 12.53 10.43 1.62
N HIS A 71 13.23 9.80 0.66
CA HIS A 71 12.74 9.59 -0.69
C HIS A 71 11.43 8.78 -0.71
N ILE A 72 11.36 7.69 0.06
CA ILE A 72 10.13 6.89 0.19
C ILE A 72 9.02 7.71 0.84
N ALA A 73 9.30 8.46 1.91
CA ALA A 73 8.33 9.29 2.59
C ALA A 73 7.69 10.37 1.69
N ASN A 74 8.37 10.78 0.61
CA ASN A 74 7.82 11.74 -0.36
C ASN A 74 6.62 11.20 -1.14
N GLN A 75 6.35 9.89 -1.11
CA GLN A 75 5.15 9.29 -1.71
C GLN A 75 3.83 9.82 -1.10
N ILE A 76 3.87 10.48 0.07
CA ILE A 76 2.70 11.10 0.70
C ILE A 76 1.94 11.97 -0.29
N GLY A 77 2.64 12.72 -1.15
CA GLY A 77 2.05 13.57 -2.16
C GLY A 77 1.30 12.77 -3.25
N THR A 78 1.84 11.63 -3.65
CA THR A 78 1.18 10.75 -4.63
C THR A 78 -0.06 10.12 -4.03
N CYS A 79 0.04 9.50 -2.86
CA CYS A 79 -1.06 8.81 -2.23
C CYS A 79 -2.21 9.76 -1.83
N SER A 80 -1.89 10.90 -1.20
CA SER A 80 -2.91 11.86 -0.77
C SER A 80 -3.67 12.48 -1.95
N SER A 81 -3.03 12.66 -3.10
CA SER A 81 -3.70 13.19 -4.30
C SER A 81 -4.77 12.26 -4.89
N LEU A 82 -4.78 10.98 -4.48
CA LEU A 82 -5.80 10.03 -4.94
C LEU A 82 -7.09 10.09 -4.12
N THR A 83 -7.04 10.68 -2.93
CA THR A 83 -8.18 10.78 -2.01
C THR A 83 -8.63 12.21 -1.75
N GLY A 84 -7.81 13.20 -2.11
CA GLY A 84 -8.11 14.61 -1.87
C GLY A 84 -6.96 15.53 -2.28
N GLU A 85 -6.66 16.51 -1.44
CA GLU A 85 -5.60 17.47 -1.71
C GLU A 85 -4.20 16.83 -1.57
N ARG A 86 -3.32 17.14 -2.52
CA ARG A 86 -1.92 16.69 -2.52
C ARG A 86 -1.14 17.31 -1.36
N LYS A 87 -0.72 16.48 -0.41
CA LYS A 87 0.14 16.89 0.69
C LYS A 87 1.58 17.07 0.21
N GLN A 88 2.26 18.06 0.79
CA GLN A 88 3.70 18.25 0.57
C GLN A 88 4.48 17.47 1.62
N SER A 89 5.63 16.95 1.21
CA SER A 89 6.58 16.28 2.11
C SER A 89 7.72 17.23 2.46
N ASP A 90 8.13 17.24 3.71
CA ASP A 90 9.34 17.92 4.19
C ASP A 90 10.47 16.93 4.56
N ALA A 91 10.28 15.65 4.23
CA ALA A 91 11.18 14.57 4.64
C ALA A 91 12.63 14.78 4.16
N ASN A 92 12.84 15.43 3.00
CA ASN A 92 14.18 15.73 2.49
C ASN A 92 14.99 16.69 3.39
N ASN A 93 14.32 17.44 4.26
CA ASN A 93 14.94 18.38 5.20
C ASN A 93 15.25 17.72 6.56
N LYS A 94 14.91 16.44 6.73
CA LYS A 94 15.07 15.68 7.97
C LYS A 94 16.34 14.83 7.91
N THR A 95 17.03 14.72 9.04
CA THR A 95 18.24 13.88 9.19
C THR A 95 18.14 12.93 10.38
N ALA A 96 17.40 13.29 11.43
CA ALA A 96 17.22 12.46 12.60
C ALA A 96 16.34 11.23 12.27
N LYS A 97 16.72 10.06 12.76
CA LYS A 97 15.99 8.80 12.58
C LYS A 97 14.53 8.93 12.98
N ALA A 98 14.25 9.48 14.15
CA ALA A 98 12.89 9.62 14.67
C ALA A 98 11.99 10.40 13.71
N ASP A 99 12.48 11.52 13.18
CA ASP A 99 11.73 12.38 12.25
C ASP A 99 11.49 11.69 10.90
N LEU A 100 12.49 10.97 10.39
CA LEU A 100 12.38 10.23 9.15
C LEU A 100 11.42 9.05 9.25
N VAL A 101 11.45 8.32 10.36
CA VAL A 101 10.51 7.23 10.65
C VAL A 101 9.08 7.77 10.77
N ALA A 102 8.90 8.90 11.47
CA ALA A 102 7.59 9.54 11.58
C ALA A 102 7.06 10.00 10.21
N ALA A 103 7.90 10.63 9.38
CA ALA A 103 7.52 11.03 8.02
C ALA A 103 7.17 9.83 7.13
N LEU A 104 7.92 8.74 7.23
CA LEU A 104 7.65 7.49 6.51
C LEU A 104 6.29 6.91 6.92
N LYS A 105 6.00 6.82 8.22
CA LYS A 105 4.70 6.33 8.71
C LYS A 105 3.54 7.20 8.23
N ALA A 106 3.65 8.52 8.34
CA ALA A 106 2.64 9.46 7.85
C ALA A 106 2.40 9.33 6.33
N SER A 107 3.43 9.01 5.56
CA SER A 107 3.28 8.75 4.12
C SER A 107 2.49 7.46 3.86
N PHE A 108 2.74 6.41 4.64
CA PHE A 108 1.99 5.17 4.53
C PHE A 108 0.54 5.30 5.01
N ASP A 109 0.26 6.13 6.02
CA ASP A 109 -1.13 6.43 6.44
C ASP A 109 -1.92 7.04 5.27
N ALA A 110 -1.32 7.93 4.49
CA ALA A 110 -1.95 8.48 3.29
C ALA A 110 -2.13 7.42 2.18
N CYS A 111 -1.19 6.50 2.03
CA CYS A 111 -1.29 5.40 1.07
C CYS A 111 -2.33 4.35 1.52
N ASP A 112 -2.44 4.07 2.82
CA ASP A 112 -3.50 3.22 3.38
C ASP A 112 -4.87 3.79 3.03
N ALA A 113 -5.09 5.08 3.29
CA ALA A 113 -6.34 5.76 2.93
C ALA A 113 -6.64 5.67 1.43
N ALA A 114 -5.61 5.79 0.59
CA ALA A 114 -5.76 5.65 -0.86
C ALA A 114 -6.16 4.21 -1.24
N TRP A 115 -5.51 3.20 -0.70
CA TRP A 115 -5.87 1.79 -0.93
C TRP A 115 -7.25 1.45 -0.39
N ASP A 116 -7.63 1.99 0.79
CA ASP A 116 -8.95 1.76 1.41
C ASP A 116 -10.10 2.38 0.61
N SER A 117 -9.82 3.45 -0.16
CA SER A 117 -10.79 4.09 -1.04
C SER A 117 -11.04 3.34 -2.35
N MET A 118 -10.24 2.30 -2.68
CA MET A 118 -10.34 1.58 -3.95
C MET A 118 -11.54 0.63 -3.97
N ASN A 119 -12.34 0.78 -5.00
CA ASN A 119 -13.39 -0.14 -5.43
C ASN A 119 -13.40 -0.18 -6.97
N GLU A 120 -14.29 -0.95 -7.59
CA GLU A 120 -14.34 -1.09 -9.04
C GLU A 120 -14.42 0.23 -9.79
N LYS A 121 -15.22 1.17 -9.28
CA LYS A 121 -15.43 2.49 -9.91
C LYS A 121 -14.20 3.38 -9.70
N THR A 122 -13.80 3.59 -8.44
CA THR A 122 -12.71 4.50 -8.09
C THR A 122 -11.36 4.03 -8.63
N ALA A 123 -11.13 2.72 -8.71
CA ALA A 123 -9.91 2.15 -9.27
C ALA A 123 -9.66 2.58 -10.72
N MET A 124 -10.73 2.74 -11.51
CA MET A 124 -10.67 3.09 -12.93
C MET A 124 -10.76 4.59 -13.19
N GLU A 125 -10.93 5.42 -12.16
CA GLU A 125 -10.91 6.88 -12.33
C GLU A 125 -9.54 7.35 -12.83
N MET A 126 -9.56 8.21 -13.85
CA MET A 126 -8.35 8.76 -14.45
C MET A 126 -7.85 9.95 -13.65
N VAL A 127 -6.56 9.97 -13.39
CA VAL A 127 -5.84 11.05 -12.70
C VAL A 127 -4.58 11.42 -13.48
N ALA A 128 -4.12 12.65 -13.32
CA ALA A 128 -2.82 13.07 -13.85
C ALA A 128 -1.70 12.24 -13.18
N GLY A 129 -0.86 11.63 -13.97
CA GLY A 129 0.26 10.82 -13.52
C GLY A 129 1.52 11.10 -14.33
N ARG A 130 2.61 10.46 -13.97
CA ARG A 130 3.88 10.57 -14.71
C ARG A 130 3.69 10.02 -16.14
N GLY A 131 3.90 10.88 -17.13
CA GLY A 131 3.77 10.50 -18.54
C GLY A 131 2.36 10.56 -19.12
N GLY A 132 1.38 11.14 -18.40
CA GLY A 132 0.01 11.31 -18.88
C GLY A 132 -1.07 10.86 -17.90
N GLN A 133 -2.28 10.61 -18.40
CA GLN A 133 -3.41 10.13 -17.61
C GLN A 133 -3.22 8.64 -17.24
N ARG A 134 -3.51 8.32 -15.99
CA ARG A 134 -3.43 6.95 -15.46
C ARG A 134 -4.63 6.66 -14.57
N THR A 135 -5.03 5.40 -14.46
CA THR A 135 -6.04 5.01 -13.47
C THR A 135 -5.46 5.13 -12.06
N LYS A 136 -6.30 5.46 -11.07
CA LYS A 136 -5.88 5.50 -9.65
C LYS A 136 -5.22 4.19 -9.21
N LEU A 137 -5.79 3.04 -9.61
CA LEU A 137 -5.21 1.73 -9.29
C LEU A 137 -3.81 1.56 -9.90
N SER A 138 -3.60 1.97 -11.16
CA SER A 138 -2.29 1.92 -11.80
C SER A 138 -1.25 2.80 -11.09
N VAL A 139 -1.66 3.95 -10.54
CA VAL A 139 -0.77 4.80 -9.73
C VAL A 139 -0.36 4.09 -8.45
N LEU A 140 -1.31 3.47 -7.72
CA LEU A 140 -1.02 2.73 -6.48
C LEU A 140 -0.14 1.50 -6.72
N ILE A 141 -0.41 0.73 -7.78
CA ILE A 141 0.43 -0.42 -8.15
C ILE A 141 1.85 0.06 -8.48
N GLY A 142 1.98 1.14 -9.26
CA GLY A 142 3.29 1.72 -9.59
C GLY A 142 4.04 2.21 -8.35
N ASN A 143 3.33 2.82 -7.38
CA ASN A 143 3.92 3.20 -6.10
C ASN A 143 4.38 1.99 -5.29
N THR A 144 3.57 0.92 -5.21
CA THR A 144 3.94 -0.32 -4.54
C THR A 144 5.17 -0.98 -5.19
N THR A 145 5.24 -0.98 -6.53
CA THR A 145 6.41 -1.50 -7.26
C THR A 145 7.68 -0.72 -6.92
N HIS A 146 7.59 0.61 -6.84
CA HIS A 146 8.69 1.46 -6.39
C HIS A 146 9.08 1.15 -4.93
N ASP A 147 8.13 0.93 -4.05
CA ASP A 147 8.40 0.56 -2.65
C ASP A 147 9.12 -0.79 -2.54
N VAL A 148 8.78 -1.77 -3.40
CA VAL A 148 9.49 -3.06 -3.49
C VAL A 148 10.94 -2.85 -3.92
N GLU A 149 11.19 -2.00 -4.93
CA GLU A 149 12.54 -1.63 -5.36
C GLU A 149 13.33 -0.98 -4.21
N MET A 150 12.71 0.00 -3.53
CA MET A 150 13.35 0.70 -2.40
C MET A 150 13.66 -0.25 -1.26
N TYR A 151 12.77 -1.20 -0.94
CA TYR A 151 13.05 -2.22 0.07
C TYR A 151 14.23 -3.11 -0.32
N GLY A 152 14.36 -3.46 -1.59
CA GLY A 152 15.53 -4.19 -2.11
C GLY A 152 16.84 -3.45 -1.80
N TYR A 153 16.91 -2.15 -2.11
CA TYR A 153 18.07 -1.33 -1.76
C TYR A 153 18.32 -1.31 -0.24
N LEU A 154 17.31 -0.97 0.56
CA LEU A 154 17.47 -0.89 2.02
C LEU A 154 17.92 -2.21 2.64
N SER A 155 17.51 -3.36 2.09
CA SER A 155 17.94 -4.68 2.54
C SER A 155 19.46 -4.88 2.40
N VAL A 156 20.07 -4.34 1.34
CA VAL A 156 21.53 -4.33 1.17
C VAL A 156 22.19 -3.45 2.22
N TYR A 157 21.69 -2.24 2.47
CA TYR A 157 22.23 -1.34 3.49
C TYR A 157 22.18 -1.97 4.89
N LEU A 158 21.05 -2.62 5.25
CA LEU A 158 20.90 -3.32 6.51
C LEU A 158 21.97 -4.40 6.66
N ARG A 159 22.16 -5.27 5.66
CA ARG A 159 23.16 -6.35 5.71
C ARG A 159 24.58 -5.82 5.81
N LEU A 160 24.92 -4.74 5.13
CA LEU A 160 26.23 -4.08 5.23
C LEU A 160 26.50 -3.53 6.64
N LYS A 161 25.45 -3.28 7.43
CA LYS A 161 25.52 -2.86 8.84
C LYS A 161 25.26 -4.00 9.82
N GLY A 162 25.26 -5.26 9.36
CA GLY A 162 25.06 -6.43 10.21
C GLY A 162 23.62 -6.62 10.70
N VAL A 163 22.65 -5.89 10.13
CA VAL A 163 21.23 -5.97 10.49
C VAL A 163 20.50 -6.93 9.56
N VAL A 164 19.75 -7.88 10.13
CA VAL A 164 18.93 -8.81 9.35
C VAL A 164 17.70 -8.05 8.78
N PRO A 165 17.51 -8.04 7.43
CA PRO A 165 16.34 -7.41 6.82
C PRO A 165 15.03 -8.05 7.31
N PRO A 166 13.95 -7.25 7.49
CA PRO A 166 12.66 -7.75 8.00
C PRO A 166 12.09 -8.96 7.28
N SER A 167 12.21 -9.03 5.94
CA SER A 167 11.71 -10.17 5.16
C SER A 167 12.52 -11.47 5.36
N SER A 168 13.70 -11.39 5.96
CA SER A 168 14.56 -12.53 6.29
C SER A 168 14.57 -12.87 7.78
N ASP A 169 13.86 -12.08 8.59
CA ASP A 169 13.74 -12.27 10.04
C ASP A 169 12.66 -13.33 10.31
N ARG A 170 13.10 -14.49 10.81
CA ARG A 170 12.24 -15.67 11.05
C ARG A 170 11.75 -15.77 12.50
N ASN A 171 11.91 -14.69 13.29
CA ASN A 171 11.47 -14.66 14.69
C ASN A 171 10.03 -14.18 14.82
#